data_12b4f4f0145a346da06005fa5b25dca8
#
_entry.id   12b4f4f0145a346da06005fa5b25dca8
#
_cell.length_a   1.000
_cell.length_b   1.000
_cell.length_c   1.000
_cell.angle_alpha   90.00
_cell.angle_beta   90.00
_cell.angle_gamma   90.00
#
_symmetry.space_group_name_H-M   'P 1'
#
loop_
_entity.id
_entity.type
_entity.pdbx_description
1 polymer ?
#
loop_
_entity_poly.entity_id
_entity_poly.type
_entity_poly.pdbx_seq_one_letter_code
_entity_poly.pdbx_strand_id
1 'polypeptide(L)'
;MSWIKEEELKAIRARADIVDILSRYITLNKQGKNYTALCPFHDDHDPSLFISTDKQIYKCFVCGAGGDVFTFVQHMEQISFPEAVAKVADLIGFPLSVALPSKTKKADPNEKYYDILQTYIEFMQYELNSEEGAIAYQYLKRRKVNEDILKRFEIGYAPSSAQSLRFLEAKRFAMDDLEDIGLVSDHYATFQDRFVIPIHDAHGYPVGFTARRLNDEDNVAKYINSSQNKIYEKGKLVFNYHRAGRFARKSKRVILVEGAMDVLAFEKADIHESIACLGTACTDFQCNLIKQLHVPVTVCYDGDRAGQNATYKFVKMAIKEHMDVMIVKNTTSKDPDEIFDQGGKEELEAFVNRTISPVDFLFDYLLFQYNLENYEDKKAYAQELFEAVNLTCSEFEKAAYLTRIKKDTGFDFTHVLPSVQPTISKHKSSVYFKPIVRPLDGRLHAEQDALNMILLSKDASNTFKSEIGFFKDERCQQLSLYCYDIYRQQDHIDLDSLLARINEEDIRMYLLNLWNDPHRLMTYDDTYFQDILQKIKECTVQEQIDQINQEIEKIADPIEKARLATSKIQLIKKRNVLQKKGG
;
A
#
# COMPACT_ATOMS: atom_id res chain seq x y z
N MET A 1 1.87 -28.77 -21.78
CA MET A 1 0.63 -29.38 -22.31
C MET A 1 -0.51 -28.42 -22.00
N SER A 2 -1.24 -27.91 -22.99
CA SER A 2 -2.35 -27.00 -22.75
C SER A 2 -3.55 -27.80 -22.23
N TRP A 3 -3.97 -27.53 -21.03
CA TRP A 3 -5.10 -28.17 -20.38
C TRP A 3 -6.44 -27.70 -20.96
N ILE A 4 -6.46 -26.54 -21.65
CA ILE A 4 -7.66 -25.97 -22.30
C ILE A 4 -7.63 -26.39 -23.76
N LYS A 5 -8.75 -26.89 -24.25
CA LYS A 5 -8.89 -27.30 -25.65
C LYS A 5 -8.77 -26.10 -26.57
N GLU A 6 -8.09 -26.27 -27.71
CA GLU A 6 -7.89 -25.19 -28.67
C GLU A 6 -9.20 -24.57 -29.18
N GLU A 7 -10.24 -25.40 -29.26
CA GLU A 7 -11.60 -24.97 -29.64
C GLU A 7 -12.23 -24.04 -28.60
N GLU A 8 -12.03 -24.33 -27.29
CA GLU A 8 -12.51 -23.47 -26.19
C GLU A 8 -11.75 -22.16 -26.18
N LEU A 9 -10.42 -22.20 -26.36
CA LEU A 9 -9.58 -21.01 -26.44
C LEU A 9 -10.03 -20.08 -27.58
N LYS A 10 -10.34 -20.65 -28.76
CA LYS A 10 -10.87 -19.89 -29.90
C LYS A 10 -12.27 -19.32 -29.59
N ALA A 11 -13.13 -20.09 -28.93
CA ALA A 11 -14.46 -19.64 -28.55
C ALA A 11 -14.44 -18.50 -27.52
N ILE A 12 -13.56 -18.59 -26.52
CA ILE A 12 -13.38 -17.53 -25.53
C ILE A 12 -12.85 -16.27 -26.20
N ARG A 13 -11.80 -16.39 -27.04
CA ARG A 13 -11.20 -15.28 -27.79
C ARG A 13 -12.21 -14.59 -28.71
N ALA A 14 -13.09 -15.34 -29.36
CA ALA A 14 -14.13 -14.79 -30.24
C ALA A 14 -15.24 -14.07 -29.47
N ARG A 15 -15.45 -14.41 -28.19
CA ARG A 15 -16.51 -13.85 -27.35
C ARG A 15 -16.02 -12.74 -26.42
N ALA A 16 -14.73 -12.73 -26.10
CA ALA A 16 -14.13 -11.69 -25.27
C ALA A 16 -13.87 -10.43 -26.10
N ASP A 17 -14.44 -9.30 -25.68
CA ASP A 17 -14.11 -8.00 -26.25
C ASP A 17 -12.94 -7.36 -25.45
N ILE A 18 -11.89 -6.96 -26.17
CA ILE A 18 -10.69 -6.40 -25.55
C ILE A 18 -10.99 -5.11 -24.80
N VAL A 19 -11.92 -4.29 -25.28
CA VAL A 19 -12.31 -3.03 -24.64
C VAL A 19 -13.00 -3.30 -23.31
N ASP A 20 -13.94 -4.27 -23.30
CA ASP A 20 -14.66 -4.67 -22.10
C ASP A 20 -13.73 -5.25 -21.02
N ILE A 21 -12.76 -6.05 -21.44
CA ILE A 21 -11.81 -6.66 -20.49
C ILE A 21 -10.83 -5.60 -19.97
N LEU A 22 -10.18 -4.83 -20.86
CA LEU A 22 -9.17 -3.85 -20.46
C LEU A 22 -9.78 -2.70 -19.63
N SER A 23 -11.01 -2.30 -19.91
CA SER A 23 -11.70 -1.25 -19.14
C SER A 23 -11.92 -1.60 -17.66
N ARG A 24 -11.82 -2.87 -17.30
CA ARG A 24 -11.89 -3.32 -15.89
C ARG A 24 -10.59 -3.06 -15.12
N TYR A 25 -9.49 -2.85 -15.83
CA TYR A 25 -8.15 -2.67 -15.27
C TYR A 25 -7.64 -1.24 -15.42
N ILE A 26 -7.92 -0.59 -16.57
CA ILE A 26 -7.39 0.72 -16.93
C ILE A 26 -8.48 1.61 -17.52
N THR A 27 -8.28 2.94 -17.42
CA THR A 27 -9.18 3.91 -18.06
C THR A 27 -8.86 4.01 -19.55
N LEU A 28 -9.87 3.76 -20.41
CA LEU A 28 -9.73 3.82 -21.85
C LEU A 28 -10.28 5.13 -22.40
N ASN A 29 -9.50 5.83 -23.21
CA ASN A 29 -9.90 7.04 -23.94
C ASN A 29 -10.20 6.68 -25.38
N LYS A 30 -11.42 6.98 -25.87
CA LYS A 30 -11.84 6.66 -27.22
C LYS A 30 -11.18 7.57 -28.23
N GLN A 31 -10.55 6.98 -29.25
CA GLN A 31 -9.91 7.71 -30.35
C GLN A 31 -10.37 7.15 -31.70
N GLY A 32 -11.40 7.74 -32.28
CA GLY A 32 -12.05 7.20 -33.48
C GLY A 32 -12.70 5.84 -33.24
N LYS A 33 -12.27 4.82 -33.98
CA LYS A 33 -12.71 3.42 -33.79
C LYS A 33 -11.94 2.67 -32.68
N ASN A 34 -10.78 3.18 -32.32
CA ASN A 34 -9.85 2.55 -31.38
C ASN A 34 -9.86 3.26 -30.02
N TYR A 35 -9.04 2.78 -29.09
CA TYR A 35 -8.86 3.39 -27.78
C TYR A 35 -7.38 3.60 -27.48
N THR A 36 -7.08 4.57 -26.63
CA THR A 36 -5.78 4.80 -26.02
C THR A 36 -5.89 4.81 -24.52
N ALA A 37 -4.81 4.50 -23.83
CA ALA A 37 -4.73 4.53 -22.38
C ALA A 37 -3.30 4.83 -21.92
N LEU A 38 -3.14 5.22 -20.66
CA LEU A 38 -1.84 5.15 -19.99
C LEU A 38 -1.45 3.68 -19.86
N CYS A 39 -0.21 3.35 -20.20
CA CYS A 39 0.28 1.98 -20.14
C CYS A 39 0.49 1.53 -18.69
N PRO A 40 -0.11 0.42 -18.24
CA PRO A 40 0.06 -0.05 -16.88
C PRO A 40 1.38 -0.83 -16.65
N PHE A 41 2.19 -1.01 -17.71
CA PHE A 41 3.40 -1.84 -17.68
C PHE A 41 4.69 -1.03 -17.59
N HIS A 42 4.61 0.31 -17.60
CA HIS A 42 5.71 1.23 -17.34
C HIS A 42 5.15 2.54 -16.78
N ASP A 43 6.00 3.39 -16.26
CA ASP A 43 5.62 4.72 -15.79
C ASP A 43 5.27 5.61 -17.00
N ASP A 44 3.97 5.86 -17.19
CA ASP A 44 3.41 6.47 -18.40
C ASP A 44 2.57 7.71 -18.02
N HIS A 45 3.00 8.86 -18.51
CA HIS A 45 2.34 10.15 -18.27
C HIS A 45 1.49 10.62 -19.45
N ASP A 46 1.76 10.08 -20.65
CA ASP A 46 1.02 10.36 -21.88
C ASP A 46 0.45 9.04 -22.45
N PRO A 47 -0.81 8.98 -22.91
CA PRO A 47 -1.43 7.75 -23.40
C PRO A 47 -0.65 7.08 -24.52
N SER A 48 0.16 6.08 -24.17
CA SER A 48 1.05 5.34 -25.09
C SER A 48 0.54 3.95 -25.46
N LEU A 49 -0.45 3.44 -24.72
CA LEU A 49 -1.11 2.16 -24.98
C LEU A 49 -2.23 2.34 -26.00
N PHE A 50 -2.10 1.70 -27.16
CA PHE A 50 -3.09 1.71 -28.23
C PHE A 50 -3.86 0.39 -28.26
N ILE A 51 -5.20 0.44 -28.34
CA ILE A 51 -6.09 -0.72 -28.37
C ILE A 51 -6.88 -0.72 -29.68
N SER A 52 -6.71 -1.77 -30.48
CA SER A 52 -7.41 -1.96 -31.75
C SER A 52 -8.65 -2.82 -31.53
N THR A 53 -9.83 -2.26 -31.72
CA THR A 53 -11.10 -2.98 -31.62
C THR A 53 -11.29 -3.98 -32.78
N ASP A 54 -10.81 -3.65 -33.98
CA ASP A 54 -10.95 -4.53 -35.16
C ASP A 54 -10.03 -5.76 -35.04
N LYS A 55 -8.82 -5.58 -34.49
CA LYS A 55 -7.83 -6.66 -34.36
C LYS A 55 -7.88 -7.38 -33.01
N GLN A 56 -8.62 -6.83 -32.03
CA GLN A 56 -8.70 -7.35 -30.65
C GLN A 56 -7.31 -7.50 -30.01
N ILE A 57 -6.43 -6.51 -30.21
CA ILE A 57 -5.08 -6.45 -29.64
C ILE A 57 -4.79 -5.08 -29.03
N TYR A 58 -3.86 -5.08 -28.09
CA TYR A 58 -3.25 -3.83 -27.59
C TYR A 58 -1.76 -3.76 -27.93
N LYS A 59 -1.21 -2.56 -27.99
CA LYS A 59 0.21 -2.30 -28.17
C LYS A 59 0.61 -1.00 -27.50
N CYS A 60 1.61 -1.05 -26.64
CA CYS A 60 2.29 0.15 -26.14
C CYS A 60 3.44 0.50 -27.07
N PHE A 61 3.51 1.75 -27.53
CA PHE A 61 4.56 2.21 -28.43
C PHE A 61 5.82 2.66 -27.69
N VAL A 62 5.78 2.79 -26.36
CA VAL A 62 6.93 3.16 -25.52
C VAL A 62 7.64 1.91 -25.02
N CYS A 63 6.98 1.07 -24.21
CA CYS A 63 7.63 -0.10 -23.62
C CYS A 63 7.54 -1.38 -24.47
N GLY A 64 6.84 -1.34 -25.63
CA GLY A 64 6.69 -2.49 -26.51
C GLY A 64 5.70 -3.56 -26.03
N ALA A 65 5.12 -3.46 -24.83
CA ALA A 65 4.10 -4.40 -24.33
C ALA A 65 2.94 -4.51 -25.32
N GLY A 66 2.50 -5.72 -25.62
CA GLY A 66 1.40 -5.93 -26.57
C GLY A 66 0.93 -7.37 -26.60
N GLY A 67 -0.28 -7.58 -27.08
CA GLY A 67 -0.91 -8.90 -27.16
C GLY A 67 -2.43 -8.82 -27.28
N ASP A 68 -3.09 -9.94 -26.97
CA ASP A 68 -4.55 -10.07 -26.88
C ASP A 68 -5.05 -9.92 -25.43
N VAL A 69 -6.32 -10.13 -25.19
CA VAL A 69 -6.95 -10.06 -23.86
C VAL A 69 -6.27 -10.98 -22.85
N PHE A 70 -5.83 -12.17 -23.27
CA PHE A 70 -5.19 -13.13 -22.36
C PHE A 70 -3.82 -12.65 -21.93
N THR A 71 -3.03 -12.18 -22.89
CA THR A 71 -1.70 -11.62 -22.63
C THR A 71 -1.79 -10.40 -21.71
N PHE A 72 -2.80 -9.54 -21.89
CA PHE A 72 -3.01 -8.40 -21.02
C PHE A 72 -3.31 -8.83 -19.59
N VAL A 73 -4.29 -9.73 -19.38
CA VAL A 73 -4.66 -10.22 -18.04
C VAL A 73 -3.50 -10.98 -17.38
N GLN A 74 -2.74 -11.75 -18.17
CA GLN A 74 -1.55 -12.47 -17.70
C GLN A 74 -0.50 -11.49 -17.10
N HIS A 75 -0.22 -10.39 -17.79
CA HIS A 75 0.74 -9.40 -17.35
C HIS A 75 0.21 -8.56 -16.18
N MET A 76 -1.08 -8.17 -16.22
CA MET A 76 -1.70 -7.36 -15.17
C MET A 76 -1.80 -8.10 -13.83
N GLU A 77 -2.17 -9.36 -13.85
CA GLU A 77 -2.34 -10.18 -12.64
C GLU A 77 -1.12 -11.05 -12.32
N GLN A 78 -0.07 -11.02 -13.15
CA GLN A 78 1.15 -11.83 -13.02
C GLN A 78 0.87 -13.34 -12.88
N ILE A 79 -0.10 -13.83 -13.64
CA ILE A 79 -0.56 -15.21 -13.64
C ILE A 79 -0.11 -15.95 -14.91
N SER A 80 -0.19 -17.28 -14.90
CA SER A 80 0.13 -18.09 -16.09
C SER A 80 -0.93 -17.93 -17.20
N PHE A 81 -0.56 -18.23 -18.45
CA PHE A 81 -1.49 -18.16 -19.58
C PHE A 81 -2.80 -18.97 -19.38
N PRO A 82 -2.78 -20.22 -18.87
CA PRO A 82 -4.02 -20.94 -18.58
C PRO A 82 -4.90 -20.27 -17.53
N GLU A 83 -4.29 -19.68 -16.50
CA GLU A 83 -5.02 -18.93 -15.47
C GLU A 83 -5.63 -17.64 -16.05
N ALA A 84 -4.91 -16.94 -16.93
CA ALA A 84 -5.45 -15.76 -17.63
C ALA A 84 -6.63 -16.13 -18.52
N VAL A 85 -6.57 -17.26 -19.22
CA VAL A 85 -7.69 -17.77 -20.03
C VAL A 85 -8.91 -18.09 -19.16
N ALA A 86 -8.71 -18.74 -18.00
CA ALA A 86 -9.80 -19.01 -17.06
C ALA A 86 -10.41 -17.74 -16.51
N LYS A 87 -9.59 -16.76 -16.16
CA LYS A 87 -10.04 -15.46 -15.68
C LYS A 87 -10.87 -14.71 -16.71
N VAL A 88 -10.43 -14.70 -17.96
CA VAL A 88 -11.19 -14.09 -19.07
C VAL A 88 -12.50 -14.84 -19.29
N ALA A 89 -12.48 -16.18 -19.25
CA ALA A 89 -13.68 -17.00 -19.38
C ALA A 89 -14.72 -16.68 -18.29
N ASP A 90 -14.27 -16.55 -17.03
CA ASP A 90 -15.12 -16.14 -15.91
C ASP A 90 -15.70 -14.74 -16.12
N LEU A 91 -14.86 -13.77 -16.52
CA LEU A 91 -15.28 -12.39 -16.77
C LEU A 91 -16.36 -12.25 -17.86
N ILE A 92 -16.39 -13.16 -18.83
CA ILE A 92 -17.39 -13.18 -19.90
C ILE A 92 -18.52 -14.21 -19.67
N GLY A 93 -18.51 -14.92 -18.53
CA GLY A 93 -19.49 -15.97 -18.22
C GLY A 93 -19.42 -17.19 -19.17
N PHE A 94 -18.19 -17.56 -19.60
CA PHE A 94 -17.99 -18.74 -20.47
C PHE A 94 -17.64 -19.97 -19.61
N PRO A 95 -18.46 -21.03 -19.61
CA PRO A 95 -18.18 -22.24 -18.84
C PRO A 95 -16.99 -23.01 -19.46
N LEU A 96 -15.93 -23.23 -18.71
CA LEU A 96 -14.82 -24.09 -19.10
C LEU A 96 -15.18 -25.57 -18.82
N SER A 97 -14.83 -26.47 -19.77
CA SER A 97 -15.07 -27.92 -19.63
C SER A 97 -14.07 -28.59 -18.68
N VAL A 98 -12.98 -27.93 -18.33
CA VAL A 98 -11.89 -28.42 -17.45
C VAL A 98 -11.71 -27.48 -16.30
N ALA A 99 -11.87 -28.00 -15.07
CA ALA A 99 -11.33 -27.33 -13.90
C ALA A 99 -9.81 -27.29 -14.07
N LEU A 100 -9.23 -26.09 -14.24
CA LEU A 100 -7.77 -25.97 -14.23
C LEU A 100 -7.27 -26.52 -12.90
N PRO A 101 -6.22 -27.40 -12.91
CA PRO A 101 -5.52 -27.65 -11.68
C PRO A 101 -5.05 -26.30 -11.21
N SER A 102 -5.58 -25.81 -10.11
CA SER A 102 -4.97 -24.71 -9.42
C SER A 102 -3.50 -25.14 -9.29
N LYS A 103 -2.56 -24.42 -9.93
CA LYS A 103 -1.18 -24.48 -9.43
C LYS A 103 -1.38 -24.36 -7.93
N THR A 104 -0.77 -25.28 -7.19
CA THR A 104 -0.59 -25.07 -5.77
C THR A 104 -0.04 -23.64 -5.64
N LYS A 105 -0.95 -22.67 -5.47
CA LYS A 105 -0.62 -21.42 -4.79
C LYS A 105 0.20 -21.94 -3.64
N LYS A 106 1.41 -21.43 -3.40
CA LYS A 106 1.99 -21.57 -2.07
C LYS A 106 0.82 -21.25 -1.17
N ALA A 107 0.27 -22.27 -0.50
CA ALA A 107 -0.98 -22.12 0.24
C ALA A 107 -0.79 -20.88 1.09
N ASP A 108 -1.65 -19.89 0.89
CA ASP A 108 -1.58 -18.69 1.72
C ASP A 108 -1.72 -19.21 3.15
N PRO A 109 -0.73 -19.03 4.02
CA PRO A 109 -0.80 -19.56 5.38
C PRO A 109 -2.04 -19.07 6.11
N ASN A 110 -2.70 -18.02 5.59
CA ASN A 110 -3.90 -17.41 6.13
C ASN A 110 -5.21 -17.91 5.48
N GLU A 111 -5.14 -18.73 4.42
CA GLU A 111 -6.33 -19.19 3.68
C GLU A 111 -7.37 -19.82 4.63
N LYS A 112 -6.91 -20.64 5.59
CA LYS A 112 -7.79 -21.24 6.61
C LYS A 112 -8.52 -20.19 7.46
N TYR A 113 -7.91 -19.06 7.76
CA TYR A 113 -8.50 -17.98 8.54
C TYR A 113 -9.56 -17.23 7.73
N TYR A 114 -9.31 -17.01 6.44
CA TYR A 114 -10.29 -16.40 5.55
C TYR A 114 -11.53 -17.28 5.39
N ASP A 115 -11.36 -18.60 5.27
CA ASP A 115 -12.46 -19.57 5.19
C ASP A 115 -13.31 -19.59 6.48
N ILE A 116 -12.64 -19.51 7.65
CA ILE A 116 -13.33 -19.41 8.95
C ILE A 116 -14.15 -18.12 9.00
N LEU A 117 -13.56 -16.97 8.66
CA LEU A 117 -14.26 -15.69 8.68
C LEU A 117 -15.41 -15.67 7.68
N GLN A 118 -15.22 -16.18 6.47
CA GLN A 118 -16.30 -16.27 5.46
C GLN A 118 -17.47 -17.12 5.95
N THR A 119 -17.17 -18.28 6.53
CA THR A 119 -18.20 -19.15 7.12
C THR A 119 -18.96 -18.45 8.27
N TYR A 120 -18.24 -17.67 9.08
CA TYR A 120 -18.88 -16.92 10.17
C TYR A 120 -19.67 -15.71 9.66
N ILE A 121 -19.26 -15.07 8.58
CA ILE A 121 -20.04 -14.03 7.87
C ILE A 121 -21.37 -14.60 7.40
N GLU A 122 -21.37 -15.73 6.74
CA GLU A 122 -22.60 -16.40 6.25
C GLU A 122 -23.55 -16.75 7.40
N PHE A 123 -22.99 -17.21 8.52
CA PHE A 123 -23.78 -17.46 9.75
C PHE A 123 -24.42 -16.18 10.27
N MET A 124 -23.67 -15.09 10.41
CA MET A 124 -24.22 -13.83 10.90
C MET A 124 -25.24 -13.20 9.96
N GLN A 125 -25.09 -13.38 8.64
CA GLN A 125 -26.11 -12.99 7.66
C GLN A 125 -27.40 -13.82 7.80
N TYR A 126 -27.27 -15.12 8.08
CA TYR A 126 -28.42 -15.96 8.41
C TYR A 126 -29.10 -15.49 9.68
N GLU A 127 -28.35 -15.25 10.75
CA GLU A 127 -28.86 -14.77 12.03
C GLU A 127 -29.55 -13.41 11.93
N LEU A 128 -29.13 -12.51 11.04
CA LEU A 128 -29.81 -11.23 10.80
C LEU A 128 -31.27 -11.44 10.34
N ASN A 129 -31.58 -12.57 9.69
CA ASN A 129 -32.91 -12.92 9.21
C ASN A 129 -33.66 -13.86 10.17
N SER A 130 -33.07 -14.18 11.34
CA SER A 130 -33.71 -14.99 12.40
C SER A 130 -34.61 -14.14 13.30
N GLU A 131 -35.33 -14.79 14.22
CA GLU A 131 -36.13 -14.08 15.24
C GLU A 131 -35.24 -13.23 16.16
N GLU A 132 -34.06 -13.75 16.54
CA GLU A 132 -33.09 -13.02 17.37
C GLU A 132 -32.52 -11.79 16.66
N GLY A 133 -32.30 -11.89 15.33
CA GLY A 133 -31.80 -10.79 14.52
C GLY A 133 -32.82 -9.71 14.17
N ALA A 134 -34.13 -9.94 14.45
CA ALA A 134 -35.20 -9.03 14.04
C ALA A 134 -34.99 -7.57 14.52
N ILE A 135 -34.44 -7.38 15.72
CA ILE A 135 -34.15 -6.04 16.27
C ILE A 135 -33.06 -5.35 15.43
N ALA A 136 -32.01 -6.09 15.07
CA ALA A 136 -30.90 -5.58 14.24
C ALA A 136 -31.40 -5.25 12.83
N TYR A 137 -32.19 -6.12 12.23
CA TYR A 137 -32.79 -5.89 10.91
C TYR A 137 -33.67 -4.64 10.90
N GLN A 138 -34.56 -4.48 11.90
CA GLN A 138 -35.41 -3.28 12.00
C GLN A 138 -34.59 -2.01 12.26
N TYR A 139 -33.52 -2.11 13.05
CA TYR A 139 -32.59 -1.00 13.25
C TYR A 139 -31.97 -0.53 11.93
N LEU A 140 -31.41 -1.46 11.14
CA LEU A 140 -30.81 -1.17 9.83
C LEU A 140 -31.85 -0.62 8.84
N LYS A 141 -33.07 -1.15 8.85
CA LYS A 141 -34.18 -0.64 8.03
C LYS A 141 -34.56 0.80 8.39
N ARG A 142 -34.62 1.13 9.68
CA ARG A 142 -34.85 2.50 10.15
C ARG A 142 -33.73 3.45 9.69
N ARG A 143 -32.49 2.97 9.62
CA ARG A 143 -31.33 3.71 9.10
C ARG A 143 -31.27 3.70 7.54
N LYS A 144 -32.35 3.30 6.90
CA LYS A 144 -32.49 3.28 5.43
C LYS A 144 -31.44 2.41 4.70
N VAL A 145 -30.89 1.40 5.39
CA VAL A 145 -30.03 0.39 4.76
C VAL A 145 -30.92 -0.62 4.06
N ASN A 146 -30.84 -0.67 2.74
CA ASN A 146 -31.64 -1.57 1.90
C ASN A 146 -30.98 -2.94 1.75
N GLU A 147 -31.72 -3.90 1.14
CA GLU A 147 -31.27 -5.28 0.92
C GLU A 147 -30.00 -5.37 0.06
N ASP A 148 -29.84 -4.48 -0.91
CA ASP A 148 -28.67 -4.48 -1.79
C ASP A 148 -27.41 -4.07 -1.02
N ILE A 149 -27.52 -3.11 -0.12
CA ILE A 149 -26.43 -2.69 0.78
C ILE A 149 -26.13 -3.80 1.79
N LEU A 150 -27.17 -4.42 2.40
CA LEU A 150 -26.98 -5.55 3.32
C LEU A 150 -26.17 -6.68 2.67
N LYS A 151 -26.52 -7.06 1.45
CA LYS A 151 -25.81 -8.09 0.69
C LYS A 151 -24.42 -7.64 0.26
N ARG A 152 -24.28 -6.42 -0.26
CA ARG A 152 -22.99 -5.90 -0.78
C ARG A 152 -21.95 -5.76 0.30
N PHE A 153 -22.34 -5.34 1.50
CA PHE A 153 -21.47 -5.19 2.64
C PHE A 153 -21.45 -6.40 3.57
N GLU A 154 -22.21 -7.46 3.21
CA GLU A 154 -22.28 -8.72 3.96
C GLU A 154 -22.68 -8.49 5.44
N ILE A 155 -23.55 -7.50 5.67
CA ILE A 155 -23.96 -7.11 7.01
C ILE A 155 -24.75 -8.25 7.66
N GLY A 156 -24.38 -8.58 8.88
CA GLY A 156 -24.99 -9.65 9.66
C GLY A 156 -25.31 -9.22 11.09
N TYR A 157 -25.85 -10.15 11.84
CA TYR A 157 -26.08 -10.01 13.28
C TYR A 157 -25.29 -11.07 14.04
N ALA A 158 -24.45 -10.65 14.97
CA ALA A 158 -23.76 -11.54 15.89
C ALA A 158 -24.70 -11.81 17.08
N PRO A 159 -25.21 -13.04 17.25
CA PRO A 159 -26.10 -13.40 18.35
C PRO A 159 -25.31 -13.52 19.66
N SER A 160 -25.95 -14.09 20.70
CA SER A 160 -25.30 -14.34 21.99
C SER A 160 -24.00 -15.16 21.83
N SER A 161 -23.04 -14.96 22.74
CA SER A 161 -21.79 -15.73 22.73
C SER A 161 -22.01 -17.25 22.71
N ALA A 162 -22.97 -17.75 23.49
CA ALA A 162 -23.27 -19.18 23.55
C ALA A 162 -23.77 -19.75 22.22
N GLN A 163 -24.50 -18.97 21.44
CA GLN A 163 -25.00 -19.39 20.11
C GLN A 163 -23.89 -19.36 19.06
N SER A 164 -23.08 -18.30 19.06
CA SER A 164 -21.90 -18.18 18.20
C SER A 164 -20.90 -19.32 18.44
N LEU A 165 -20.59 -19.63 19.70
CA LEU A 165 -19.67 -20.73 20.05
C LEU A 165 -20.22 -22.09 19.60
N ARG A 166 -21.52 -22.39 19.83
CA ARG A 166 -22.14 -23.64 19.36
C ARG A 166 -22.03 -23.79 17.85
N PHE A 167 -22.20 -22.70 17.09
CA PHE A 167 -22.04 -22.74 15.65
C PHE A 167 -20.58 -23.05 15.24
N LEU A 168 -19.61 -22.34 15.83
CA LEU A 168 -18.18 -22.52 15.53
C LEU A 168 -17.69 -23.93 15.88
N GLU A 169 -18.13 -24.49 17.02
CA GLU A 169 -17.87 -25.87 17.43
C GLU A 169 -18.50 -26.89 16.47
N ALA A 170 -19.75 -26.66 16.04
CA ALA A 170 -20.42 -27.53 15.07
C ALA A 170 -19.69 -27.58 13.72
N LYS A 171 -19.02 -26.50 13.32
CA LYS A 171 -18.15 -26.43 12.14
C LYS A 171 -16.79 -27.08 12.37
N ARG A 172 -16.46 -27.51 13.62
CA ARG A 172 -15.20 -28.17 14.00
C ARG A 172 -13.96 -27.31 13.75
N PHE A 173 -14.08 -25.99 13.88
CA PHE A 173 -12.91 -25.11 13.85
C PHE A 173 -12.09 -25.31 15.13
N ALA A 174 -10.75 -25.26 14.99
CA ALA A 174 -9.87 -25.34 16.14
C ALA A 174 -9.96 -24.07 16.98
N MET A 175 -10.05 -24.22 18.31
CA MET A 175 -10.17 -23.07 19.22
C MET A 175 -8.98 -22.10 19.07
N ASP A 176 -7.76 -22.62 18.94
CA ASP A 176 -6.55 -21.83 18.74
C ASP A 176 -6.68 -20.94 17.48
N ASP A 177 -7.26 -21.47 16.38
CA ASP A 177 -7.46 -20.68 15.15
C ASP A 177 -8.50 -19.58 15.34
N LEU A 178 -9.55 -19.80 16.16
CA LEU A 178 -10.56 -18.80 16.46
C LEU A 178 -10.00 -17.68 17.36
N GLU A 179 -9.13 -18.03 18.31
CA GLU A 179 -8.41 -17.07 19.16
C GLU A 179 -7.38 -16.29 18.34
N ASP A 180 -6.65 -16.96 17.45
CA ASP A 180 -5.65 -16.37 16.55
C ASP A 180 -6.19 -15.23 15.69
N ILE A 181 -7.47 -15.30 15.30
CA ILE A 181 -8.16 -14.29 14.48
C ILE A 181 -9.12 -13.41 15.29
N GLY A 182 -9.15 -13.58 16.61
CA GLY A 182 -9.91 -12.75 17.52
C GLY A 182 -11.42 -12.91 17.44
N LEU A 183 -11.93 -14.06 16.97
CA LEU A 183 -13.35 -14.39 17.02
C LEU A 183 -13.79 -14.83 18.43
N VAL A 184 -12.87 -15.44 19.17
CA VAL A 184 -13.05 -15.89 20.55
C VAL A 184 -11.96 -15.29 21.42
N SER A 185 -12.31 -14.89 22.64
CA SER A 185 -11.39 -14.45 23.68
C SER A 185 -11.94 -14.89 25.04
N ASP A 186 -11.08 -15.47 25.90
CA ASP A 186 -11.46 -15.93 27.24
C ASP A 186 -12.71 -16.84 27.24
N HIS A 187 -12.84 -17.72 26.26
CA HIS A 187 -14.00 -18.62 26.07
C HIS A 187 -15.32 -17.94 25.70
N TYR A 188 -15.30 -16.67 25.30
CA TYR A 188 -16.47 -15.94 24.82
C TYR A 188 -16.29 -15.50 23.36
N ALA A 189 -17.40 -15.46 22.61
CA ALA A 189 -17.37 -14.84 21.29
C ALA A 189 -17.15 -13.32 21.44
N THR A 190 -16.22 -12.78 20.67
CA THR A 190 -15.83 -11.36 20.74
C THR A 190 -16.99 -10.44 20.35
N PHE A 191 -17.78 -10.84 19.39
CA PHE A 191 -18.93 -10.08 18.92
C PHE A 191 -20.20 -10.75 19.41
N GLN A 192 -21.06 -10.00 20.11
CA GLN A 192 -22.33 -10.49 20.62
C GLN A 192 -23.35 -9.36 20.73
N ASP A 193 -24.61 -9.66 20.44
CA ASP A 193 -25.74 -8.75 20.49
C ASP A 193 -25.53 -7.44 19.71
N ARG A 194 -24.88 -7.55 18.52
CA ARG A 194 -24.51 -6.42 17.67
C ARG A 194 -24.80 -6.72 16.21
N PHE A 195 -25.16 -5.69 15.42
CA PHE A 195 -24.98 -5.86 14.00
C PHE A 195 -23.51 -5.67 13.60
N VAL A 196 -23.07 -6.40 12.61
CA VAL A 196 -21.66 -6.59 12.26
C VAL A 196 -21.47 -6.31 10.79
N ILE A 197 -20.41 -5.62 10.45
CA ILE A 197 -19.97 -5.36 9.08
C ILE A 197 -18.57 -5.96 8.92
N PRO A 198 -18.37 -6.90 7.99
CA PRO A 198 -17.06 -7.46 7.71
C PRO A 198 -16.07 -6.41 7.20
N ILE A 199 -14.83 -6.52 7.63
CA ILE A 199 -13.70 -5.73 7.14
C ILE A 199 -12.88 -6.62 6.22
N HIS A 200 -12.66 -6.14 4.99
CA HIS A 200 -11.83 -6.83 3.99
C HIS A 200 -10.52 -6.08 3.79
N ASP A 201 -9.48 -6.81 3.41
CA ASP A 201 -8.23 -6.22 2.97
C ASP A 201 -8.35 -5.59 1.56
N ALA A 202 -7.24 -5.05 1.03
CA ALA A 202 -7.21 -4.44 -0.29
C ALA A 202 -7.49 -5.43 -1.44
N HIS A 203 -7.34 -6.73 -1.19
CA HIS A 203 -7.61 -7.81 -2.16
C HIS A 203 -9.03 -8.37 -2.06
N GLY A 204 -9.77 -7.99 -1.02
CA GLY A 204 -11.14 -8.44 -0.78
C GLY A 204 -11.25 -9.70 0.10
N TYR A 205 -10.17 -10.12 0.77
CA TYR A 205 -10.24 -11.19 1.76
C TYR A 205 -10.79 -10.67 3.09
N PRO A 206 -11.73 -11.37 3.74
CA PRO A 206 -12.23 -10.97 5.05
C PRO A 206 -11.12 -11.12 6.10
N VAL A 207 -10.89 -10.08 6.89
CA VAL A 207 -9.80 -10.05 7.89
C VAL A 207 -10.30 -9.74 9.30
N GLY A 208 -11.52 -9.26 9.44
CA GLY A 208 -12.11 -8.90 10.74
C GLY A 208 -13.47 -8.25 10.60
N PHE A 209 -13.90 -7.60 11.67
CA PHE A 209 -15.23 -7.01 11.76
C PHE A 209 -15.20 -5.65 12.43
N THR A 210 -16.14 -4.79 12.06
CA THR A 210 -16.63 -3.69 12.88
C THR A 210 -18.06 -3.98 13.30
N ALA A 211 -18.37 -3.77 14.56
CA ALA A 211 -19.67 -4.12 15.14
C ALA A 211 -20.24 -2.97 15.96
N ARG A 212 -21.52 -2.68 15.76
CA ARG A 212 -22.23 -1.64 16.50
C ARG A 212 -23.31 -2.24 17.36
N ARG A 213 -23.43 -1.76 18.61
CA ARG A 213 -24.54 -2.14 19.50
C ARG A 213 -25.88 -1.59 18.98
N LEU A 214 -26.95 -2.28 19.34
CA LEU A 214 -28.32 -1.95 18.94
C LEU A 214 -29.01 -0.99 19.92
N ASN A 215 -28.63 -1.04 21.20
CA ASN A 215 -29.21 -0.25 22.28
C ASN A 215 -28.24 0.83 22.76
N ASP A 216 -28.76 1.97 23.21
CA ASP A 216 -27.96 3.07 23.77
C ASP A 216 -27.74 2.88 25.27
N GLU A 217 -27.02 1.82 25.66
CA GLU A 217 -26.60 1.58 27.04
C GLU A 217 -25.29 2.29 27.33
N ASP A 218 -25.23 3.15 28.35
CA ASP A 218 -24.10 4.04 28.61
C ASP A 218 -22.78 3.33 29.00
N ASN A 219 -22.85 2.07 29.43
CA ASN A 219 -21.70 1.33 29.97
C ASN A 219 -20.99 0.42 28.96
N VAL A 220 -21.44 0.35 27.72
CA VAL A 220 -20.86 -0.52 26.66
C VAL A 220 -20.45 0.28 25.46
N ALA A 221 -19.26 0.04 24.93
CA ALA A 221 -18.75 0.74 23.75
C ALA A 221 -19.74 0.66 22.57
N LYS A 222 -20.08 1.83 21.98
CA LYS A 222 -21.00 1.95 20.83
C LYS A 222 -20.50 1.13 19.63
N TYR A 223 -19.21 1.19 19.36
CA TYR A 223 -18.52 0.42 18.30
C TYR A 223 -17.40 -0.42 18.90
N ILE A 224 -17.23 -1.61 18.38
CA ILE A 224 -16.05 -2.44 18.59
C ILE A 224 -15.53 -2.93 17.25
N ASN A 225 -14.22 -2.91 17.09
CA ASN A 225 -13.53 -3.46 15.91
C ASN A 225 -12.74 -4.70 16.35
N SER A 226 -12.43 -5.58 15.40
CA SER A 226 -11.46 -6.65 15.64
C SER A 226 -10.19 -6.11 16.26
N SER A 227 -9.65 -6.83 17.24
CA SER A 227 -8.35 -6.55 17.83
C SER A 227 -7.22 -6.93 16.86
N GLN A 228 -6.04 -6.35 17.04
CA GLN A 228 -4.83 -6.75 16.32
C GLN A 228 -4.62 -8.26 16.44
N ASN A 229 -4.50 -8.95 15.31
CA ASN A 229 -4.36 -10.40 15.26
C ASN A 229 -3.52 -10.82 14.04
N LYS A 230 -3.45 -12.13 13.73
CA LYS A 230 -2.59 -12.67 12.66
C LYS A 230 -2.90 -12.12 11.26
N ILE A 231 -4.15 -11.79 10.98
CA ILE A 231 -4.62 -11.32 9.68
C ILE A 231 -5.22 -9.91 9.72
N TYR A 232 -5.44 -9.33 10.90
CA TYR A 232 -5.99 -8.01 11.09
C TYR A 232 -4.94 -7.04 11.64
N GLU A 233 -4.41 -6.18 10.78
CA GLU A 233 -3.52 -5.09 11.15
C GLU A 233 -4.22 -3.74 10.91
N LYS A 234 -4.85 -3.17 11.95
CA LYS A 234 -5.68 -1.97 11.85
C LYS A 234 -5.02 -0.81 11.09
N GLY A 235 -3.74 -0.57 11.33
CA GLY A 235 -2.99 0.51 10.65
C GLY A 235 -2.66 0.24 9.18
N LYS A 236 -3.01 -0.93 8.63
CA LYS A 236 -2.79 -1.28 7.24
C LYS A 236 -4.08 -1.45 6.45
N LEU A 237 -5.23 -1.36 7.10
CA LEU A 237 -6.53 -1.61 6.49
C LEU A 237 -7.25 -0.29 6.19
N VAL A 238 -7.82 -0.21 5.00
CA VAL A 238 -8.75 0.85 4.60
C VAL A 238 -10.07 0.19 4.25
N PHE A 239 -11.08 0.48 5.04
CA PHE A 239 -12.42 -0.09 4.89
C PHE A 239 -13.01 0.28 3.53
N ASN A 240 -13.66 -0.66 2.89
CA ASN A 240 -14.28 -0.57 1.58
C ASN A 240 -13.32 -0.31 0.40
N TYR A 241 -12.00 -0.35 0.61
CA TYR A 241 -11.01 -0.05 -0.44
C TYR A 241 -11.18 -0.93 -1.68
N HIS A 242 -11.33 -2.25 -1.51
CA HIS A 242 -11.43 -3.20 -2.60
C HIS A 242 -12.69 -3.01 -3.47
N ARG A 243 -13.80 -2.52 -2.89
CA ARG A 243 -15.03 -2.22 -3.63
C ARG A 243 -14.99 -0.83 -4.25
N ALA A 244 -14.55 0.17 -3.48
CA ALA A 244 -14.57 1.57 -3.88
C ALA A 244 -13.61 1.90 -5.05
N GLY A 245 -12.50 1.17 -5.18
CA GLY A 245 -11.44 1.51 -6.13
C GLY A 245 -11.90 1.63 -7.60
N ARG A 246 -12.80 0.76 -8.06
CA ARG A 246 -13.38 0.83 -9.41
C ARG A 246 -14.26 2.07 -9.61
N PHE A 247 -15.02 2.44 -8.57
CA PHE A 247 -15.89 3.61 -8.61
C PHE A 247 -15.10 4.90 -8.51
N ALA A 248 -14.06 4.92 -7.66
CA ALA A 248 -13.15 6.05 -7.52
C ALA A 248 -12.48 6.41 -8.85
N ARG A 249 -12.01 5.41 -9.60
CA ARG A 249 -11.45 5.63 -10.95
C ARG A 249 -12.50 6.16 -11.94
N LYS A 250 -13.75 5.71 -11.85
CA LYS A 250 -14.84 6.18 -12.71
C LYS A 250 -15.28 7.61 -12.37
N SER A 251 -15.44 7.93 -11.09
CA SER A 251 -15.82 9.26 -10.61
C SER A 251 -14.64 10.26 -10.59
N LYS A 252 -13.41 9.76 -10.80
CA LYS A 252 -12.15 10.52 -10.72
C LYS A 252 -11.94 11.19 -9.36
N ARG A 253 -12.39 10.56 -8.28
CA ARG A 253 -12.16 10.96 -6.90
C ARG A 253 -12.37 9.78 -5.97
N VAL A 254 -11.82 9.84 -4.76
CA VAL A 254 -12.18 8.97 -3.65
C VAL A 254 -12.58 9.84 -2.46
N ILE A 255 -13.60 9.43 -1.71
CA ILE A 255 -14.07 10.14 -0.52
C ILE A 255 -13.57 9.40 0.71
N LEU A 256 -12.77 10.09 1.53
CA LEU A 256 -12.21 9.55 2.76
C LEU A 256 -13.03 10.04 3.95
N VAL A 257 -13.63 9.10 4.69
CA VAL A 257 -14.48 9.34 5.86
C VAL A 257 -13.91 8.66 7.12
N GLU A 258 -14.51 8.90 8.30
CA GLU A 258 -14.00 8.36 9.56
C GLU A 258 -14.41 6.90 9.80
N GLY A 259 -15.66 6.57 9.53
CA GLY A 259 -16.27 5.33 9.96
C GLY A 259 -17.00 4.52 8.90
N ALA A 260 -17.34 3.28 9.26
CA ALA A 260 -18.09 2.40 8.38
C ALA A 260 -19.54 2.90 8.13
N MET A 261 -20.15 3.57 9.12
CA MET A 261 -21.50 4.12 8.96
C MET A 261 -21.53 5.26 7.95
N ASP A 262 -20.46 6.09 7.91
CA ASP A 262 -20.34 7.15 6.92
C ASP A 262 -20.19 6.58 5.52
N VAL A 263 -19.41 5.50 5.35
CA VAL A 263 -19.36 4.77 4.08
C VAL A 263 -20.75 4.26 3.69
N LEU A 264 -21.51 3.70 4.63
CA LEU A 264 -22.90 3.27 4.33
C LEU A 264 -23.81 4.46 4.01
N ALA A 265 -23.59 5.64 4.59
CA ALA A 265 -24.34 6.86 4.23
C ALA A 265 -24.13 7.23 2.77
N PHE A 266 -22.89 7.20 2.30
CA PHE A 266 -22.58 7.42 0.89
C PHE A 266 -23.18 6.33 -0.01
N GLU A 267 -23.12 5.07 0.39
CA GLU A 267 -23.77 3.97 -0.35
C GLU A 267 -25.30 4.15 -0.46
N LYS A 268 -25.97 4.61 0.61
CA LYS A 268 -27.41 4.96 0.59
C LYS A 268 -27.73 6.09 -0.41
N ALA A 269 -26.76 6.97 -0.67
CA ALA A 269 -26.85 8.05 -1.64
C ALA A 269 -26.41 7.65 -3.06
N ASP A 270 -26.13 6.37 -3.35
CA ASP A 270 -25.56 5.86 -4.61
C ASP A 270 -24.16 6.42 -4.91
N ILE A 271 -23.40 6.80 -3.90
CA ILE A 271 -22.01 7.25 -3.99
C ILE A 271 -21.11 6.11 -3.50
N HIS A 272 -20.44 5.43 -4.42
CA HIS A 272 -19.77 4.16 -4.13
C HIS A 272 -18.25 4.27 -3.96
N GLU A 273 -17.68 5.47 -4.12
CA GLU A 273 -16.25 5.77 -4.02
C GLU A 273 -15.78 6.19 -2.62
N SER A 274 -16.53 5.85 -1.56
CA SER A 274 -16.17 6.18 -0.19
C SER A 274 -15.37 5.09 0.51
N ILE A 275 -14.37 5.48 1.32
CA ILE A 275 -13.48 4.61 2.11
C ILE A 275 -13.27 5.18 3.51
N ALA A 276 -12.85 4.34 4.48
CA ALA A 276 -12.59 4.79 5.85
C ALA A 276 -11.37 4.13 6.48
N CYS A 277 -10.68 4.86 7.38
CA CYS A 277 -9.56 4.34 8.19
C CYS A 277 -9.98 3.75 9.57
N LEU A 278 -11.27 3.62 9.85
CA LEU A 278 -11.90 2.99 11.02
C LEU A 278 -11.31 3.39 12.39
N GLY A 279 -11.53 4.65 12.80
CA GLY A 279 -11.29 5.11 14.18
C GLY A 279 -9.81 5.23 14.58
N THR A 280 -8.94 5.50 13.60
CA THR A 280 -7.55 5.92 13.82
C THR A 280 -7.21 7.08 12.89
N ALA A 281 -6.29 7.96 13.31
CA ALA A 281 -5.62 8.83 12.34
C ALA A 281 -5.02 7.96 11.24
N CYS A 282 -5.17 8.37 9.99
CA CYS A 282 -4.61 7.67 8.84
C CYS A 282 -3.10 7.46 9.06
N THR A 283 -2.62 6.24 8.85
CA THR A 283 -1.19 5.90 8.93
C THR A 283 -0.49 6.14 7.59
N ASP A 284 0.84 6.20 7.61
CA ASP A 284 1.64 6.30 6.37
C ASP A 284 1.33 5.15 5.41
N PHE A 285 1.09 3.93 5.92
CA PHE A 285 0.72 2.79 5.10
C PHE A 285 -0.65 2.97 4.43
N GLN A 286 -1.66 3.40 5.20
CA GLN A 286 -3.00 3.66 4.68
C GLN A 286 -2.98 4.82 3.67
N CYS A 287 -2.22 5.88 3.94
CA CYS A 287 -2.02 6.99 3.03
C CYS A 287 -1.43 6.52 1.68
N ASN A 288 -0.37 5.70 1.74
CA ASN A 288 0.23 5.13 0.53
C ASN A 288 -0.72 4.18 -0.21
N LEU A 289 -1.53 3.41 0.49
CA LEU A 289 -2.55 2.57 -0.12
C LEU A 289 -3.62 3.42 -0.85
N ILE A 290 -4.09 4.49 -0.23
CA ILE A 290 -5.06 5.42 -0.85
C ILE A 290 -4.45 6.09 -2.08
N LYS A 291 -3.19 6.50 -2.02
CA LYS A 291 -2.44 7.09 -3.15
C LYS A 291 -2.39 6.16 -4.37
N GLN A 292 -2.37 4.82 -4.19
CA GLN A 292 -2.41 3.84 -5.28
C GLN A 292 -3.72 3.82 -6.08
N LEU A 293 -4.77 4.50 -5.62
CA LEU A 293 -5.98 4.69 -6.43
C LEU A 293 -5.74 5.66 -7.60
N HIS A 294 -4.70 6.50 -7.54
CA HIS A 294 -4.34 7.50 -8.55
C HIS A 294 -5.48 8.47 -8.89
N VAL A 295 -6.24 8.88 -7.91
CA VAL A 295 -7.33 9.86 -8.03
C VAL A 295 -7.25 10.87 -6.89
N PRO A 296 -7.78 12.10 -7.06
CA PRO A 296 -7.93 13.07 -5.98
C PRO A 296 -8.70 12.51 -4.78
N VAL A 297 -8.27 12.89 -3.57
CA VAL A 297 -8.90 12.47 -2.32
C VAL A 297 -9.77 13.62 -1.79
N THR A 298 -11.06 13.39 -1.60
CA THR A 298 -11.96 14.32 -0.91
C THR A 298 -12.08 13.87 0.55
N VAL A 299 -11.50 14.61 1.47
CA VAL A 299 -11.57 14.33 2.91
C VAL A 299 -12.90 14.85 3.45
N CYS A 300 -13.69 13.98 4.03
CA CYS A 300 -15.02 14.26 4.57
C CYS A 300 -15.13 13.70 6.00
N TYR A 301 -14.35 14.27 6.92
CA TYR A 301 -14.35 13.90 8.34
C TYR A 301 -15.37 14.73 9.12
N ASP A 302 -15.64 14.31 10.35
CA ASP A 302 -16.60 14.98 11.22
C ASP A 302 -16.21 16.45 11.48
N GLY A 303 -17.20 17.32 11.67
CA GLY A 303 -16.96 18.74 11.93
C GLY A 303 -16.56 19.05 13.37
N ASP A 304 -16.49 18.04 14.25
CA ASP A 304 -16.08 18.20 15.64
C ASP A 304 -14.54 18.39 15.77
N ARG A 305 -14.08 18.65 16.99
CA ARG A 305 -12.65 18.87 17.26
C ARG A 305 -11.79 17.66 16.92
N ALA A 306 -12.30 16.44 17.09
CA ALA A 306 -11.55 15.21 16.83
C ALA A 306 -11.38 15.01 15.32
N GLY A 307 -12.46 15.18 14.53
CA GLY A 307 -12.44 15.09 13.08
C GLY A 307 -11.60 16.19 12.43
N GLN A 308 -11.66 17.43 12.95
CA GLN A 308 -10.79 18.51 12.48
C GLN A 308 -9.30 18.21 12.72
N ASN A 309 -8.96 17.64 13.87
CA ASN A 309 -7.59 17.22 14.17
C ASN A 309 -7.14 16.03 13.30
N ALA A 310 -8.04 15.09 13.02
CA ALA A 310 -7.77 13.98 12.09
C ALA A 310 -7.56 14.50 10.66
N THR A 311 -8.38 15.45 10.20
CA THR A 311 -8.22 16.15 8.92
C THR A 311 -6.86 16.84 8.82
N TYR A 312 -6.47 17.59 9.84
CA TYR A 312 -5.17 18.26 9.89
C TYR A 312 -4.00 17.28 9.75
N LYS A 313 -4.02 16.19 10.50
CA LYS A 313 -2.97 15.14 10.42
C LYS A 313 -2.90 14.52 9.02
N PHE A 314 -4.05 14.20 8.44
CA PHE A 314 -4.09 13.65 7.09
C PHE A 314 -3.59 14.66 6.04
N VAL A 315 -3.99 15.92 6.13
CA VAL A 315 -3.54 17.00 5.22
C VAL A 315 -2.02 17.15 5.27
N LYS A 316 -1.41 17.18 6.47
CA LYS A 316 0.05 17.25 6.62
C LYS A 316 0.76 16.07 5.94
N MET A 317 0.22 14.87 6.08
CA MET A 317 0.74 13.66 5.45
C MET A 317 0.55 13.71 3.92
N ALA A 318 -0.63 14.08 3.46
CA ALA A 318 -0.96 14.17 2.05
C ALA A 318 -0.10 15.21 1.29
N ILE A 319 0.16 16.36 1.93
CA ILE A 319 1.07 17.39 1.40
C ILE A 319 2.48 16.81 1.24
N LYS A 320 3.00 16.13 2.25
CA LYS A 320 4.32 15.49 2.20
C LYS A 320 4.43 14.44 1.09
N GLU A 321 3.36 13.69 0.88
CA GLU A 321 3.27 12.64 -0.13
C GLU A 321 2.84 13.15 -1.52
N HIS A 322 2.71 14.48 -1.70
CA HIS A 322 2.27 15.12 -2.95
C HIS A 322 0.94 14.54 -3.51
N MET A 323 -0.02 14.29 -2.63
CA MET A 323 -1.35 13.82 -3.01
C MET A 323 -2.24 15.00 -3.38
N ASP A 324 -3.08 14.81 -4.39
CA ASP A 324 -4.14 15.75 -4.72
C ASP A 324 -5.31 15.57 -3.74
N VAL A 325 -5.56 16.59 -2.92
CA VAL A 325 -6.52 16.52 -1.82
C VAL A 325 -7.40 17.75 -1.80
N MET A 326 -8.70 17.54 -1.58
CA MET A 326 -9.68 18.55 -1.26
C MET A 326 -10.36 18.24 0.07
N ILE A 327 -10.72 19.23 0.85
CA ILE A 327 -11.34 19.06 2.16
C ILE A 327 -12.79 19.54 2.11
N VAL A 328 -13.74 18.69 2.52
CA VAL A 328 -15.13 19.11 2.67
C VAL A 328 -15.22 20.14 3.80
N LYS A 329 -15.76 21.31 3.48
CA LYS A 329 -15.95 22.37 4.48
C LYS A 329 -17.14 22.01 5.38
N ASN A 330 -16.88 21.18 6.39
CA ASN A 330 -17.87 20.83 7.41
C ASN A 330 -17.89 21.92 8.50
N THR A 331 -18.89 22.78 8.46
CA THR A 331 -19.14 23.83 9.46
C THR A 331 -20.17 23.40 10.52
N THR A 332 -20.60 22.14 10.46
CA THR A 332 -21.57 21.56 11.37
C THR A 332 -20.86 20.55 12.30
N SER A 333 -21.49 20.18 13.39
CA SER A 333 -21.00 19.08 14.25
C SER A 333 -21.45 17.69 13.76
N LYS A 334 -22.11 17.60 12.60
CA LYS A 334 -22.74 16.38 12.09
C LYS A 334 -21.78 15.56 11.26
N ASP A 335 -21.96 14.24 11.39
CA ASP A 335 -21.30 13.28 10.49
C ASP A 335 -22.10 13.10 9.17
N PRO A 336 -21.52 12.47 8.14
CA PRO A 336 -22.19 12.22 6.86
C PRO A 336 -23.49 11.40 6.98
N ASP A 337 -23.57 10.49 7.95
CA ASP A 337 -24.75 9.65 8.19
C ASP A 337 -25.92 10.49 8.75
N GLU A 338 -25.64 11.43 9.66
CA GLU A 338 -26.62 12.40 10.18
C GLU A 338 -27.10 13.37 9.09
N ILE A 339 -26.22 13.82 8.21
CA ILE A 339 -26.57 14.68 7.08
C ILE A 339 -27.49 13.95 6.11
N PHE A 340 -27.17 12.71 5.76
CA PHE A 340 -28.04 11.88 4.93
C PHE A 340 -29.41 11.61 5.58
N ASP A 341 -29.44 11.32 6.88
CA ASP A 341 -30.68 11.03 7.58
C ASP A 341 -31.65 12.24 7.56
N GLN A 342 -31.14 13.48 7.58
CA GLN A 342 -31.92 14.71 7.57
C GLN A 342 -32.38 15.16 6.19
N GLY A 343 -31.46 15.17 5.23
CA GLY A 343 -31.69 15.78 3.91
C GLY A 343 -31.64 14.81 2.73
N GLY A 344 -31.31 13.53 2.98
CA GLY A 344 -31.24 12.50 1.94
C GLY A 344 -30.03 12.65 1.03
N LYS A 345 -30.17 12.09 -0.17
CA LYS A 345 -29.11 12.03 -1.19
C LYS A 345 -28.65 13.42 -1.63
N GLU A 346 -29.58 14.29 -1.95
CA GLU A 346 -29.30 15.63 -2.49
C GLU A 346 -28.50 16.49 -1.51
N GLU A 347 -28.83 16.42 -0.21
CA GLU A 347 -28.09 17.18 0.80
C GLU A 347 -26.67 16.62 1.02
N LEU A 348 -26.52 15.30 1.03
CA LEU A 348 -25.21 14.68 1.16
C LEU A 348 -24.32 14.96 -0.07
N GLU A 349 -24.88 14.91 -1.28
CA GLU A 349 -24.18 15.32 -2.52
C GLU A 349 -23.76 16.78 -2.49
N ALA A 350 -24.66 17.69 -2.10
CA ALA A 350 -24.36 19.11 -1.96
C ALA A 350 -23.28 19.35 -0.89
N PHE A 351 -23.33 18.60 0.21
CA PHE A 351 -22.36 18.70 1.30
C PHE A 351 -20.97 18.27 0.87
N VAL A 352 -20.81 17.09 0.27
CA VAL A 352 -19.50 16.56 -0.12
C VAL A 352 -18.82 17.37 -1.24
N ASN A 353 -19.59 18.12 -2.01
CA ASN A 353 -19.08 18.99 -3.08
C ASN A 353 -18.69 20.40 -2.59
N ARG A 354 -18.96 20.77 -1.34
CA ARG A 354 -18.51 22.04 -0.74
C ARG A 354 -17.08 21.90 -0.23
N THR A 355 -16.13 21.91 -1.13
CA THR A 355 -14.72 21.66 -0.80
C THR A 355 -13.90 22.94 -0.76
N ILE A 356 -12.84 22.90 0.06
CA ILE A 356 -11.78 23.92 0.12
C ILE A 356 -10.42 23.28 -0.12
N SER A 357 -9.42 24.11 -0.45
CA SER A 357 -8.04 23.64 -0.62
C SER A 357 -7.42 23.20 0.72
N PRO A 358 -6.38 22.33 0.70
CA PRO A 358 -5.62 21.99 1.91
C PRO A 358 -5.05 23.24 2.60
N VAL A 359 -4.60 24.23 1.84
CA VAL A 359 -4.00 25.45 2.38
C VAL A 359 -5.08 26.33 3.05
N ASP A 360 -6.26 26.48 2.44
CA ASP A 360 -7.35 27.21 3.09
C ASP A 360 -7.81 26.54 4.39
N PHE A 361 -7.87 25.20 4.39
CA PHE A 361 -8.16 24.45 5.61
C PHE A 361 -7.12 24.73 6.69
N LEU A 362 -5.81 24.70 6.34
CA LEU A 362 -4.74 25.00 7.29
C LEU A 362 -4.84 26.42 7.85
N PHE A 363 -5.15 27.40 7.04
CA PHE A 363 -5.39 28.77 7.52
C PHE A 363 -6.50 28.81 8.56
N ASP A 364 -7.64 28.19 8.26
CA ASP A 364 -8.79 28.18 9.17
C ASP A 364 -8.48 27.39 10.46
N TYR A 365 -7.87 26.20 10.35
CA TYR A 365 -7.57 25.33 11.48
C TYR A 365 -6.49 25.91 12.42
N LEU A 366 -5.37 26.41 11.87
CA LEU A 366 -4.24 26.88 12.66
C LEU A 366 -4.55 28.18 13.42
N LEU A 367 -5.50 29.00 12.93
CA LEU A 367 -5.99 30.16 13.68
C LEU A 367 -6.57 29.80 15.05
N PHE A 368 -7.11 28.59 15.23
CA PHE A 368 -7.62 28.12 16.52
C PHE A 368 -6.53 27.47 17.39
N GLN A 369 -5.37 27.16 16.83
CA GLN A 369 -4.27 26.49 17.54
C GLN A 369 -3.21 27.48 18.06
N TYR A 370 -3.00 28.59 17.36
CA TYR A 370 -1.96 29.57 17.65
C TYR A 370 -2.53 30.91 18.14
N ASN A 371 -1.90 31.48 19.15
CA ASN A 371 -2.21 32.83 19.59
C ASN A 371 -1.38 33.86 18.78
N LEU A 372 -2.00 34.52 17.81
CA LEU A 372 -1.31 35.48 16.96
C LEU A 372 -0.86 36.77 17.66
N GLU A 373 -1.22 37.00 18.93
CA GLU A 373 -0.64 38.06 19.75
C GLU A 373 0.73 37.69 20.32
N ASN A 374 1.00 36.37 20.46
CA ASN A 374 2.30 35.85 20.90
C ASN A 374 3.26 35.76 19.70
N TYR A 375 4.48 36.27 19.84
CA TYR A 375 5.44 36.30 18.74
C TYR A 375 5.87 34.90 18.27
N GLU A 376 6.12 33.97 19.18
CA GLU A 376 6.57 32.61 18.84
C GLU A 376 5.43 31.80 18.17
N ASP A 377 4.22 31.93 18.67
CA ASP A 377 3.04 31.30 18.06
C ASP A 377 2.77 31.86 16.66
N LYS A 378 2.86 33.19 16.53
CA LYS A 378 2.71 33.87 15.24
C LYS A 378 3.76 33.43 14.22
N LYS A 379 4.99 33.25 14.67
CA LYS A 379 6.09 32.74 13.85
C LYS A 379 5.86 31.29 13.44
N ALA A 380 5.46 30.42 14.37
CA ALA A 380 5.16 29.01 14.10
C ALA A 380 4.01 28.86 13.09
N TYR A 381 2.92 29.62 13.29
CA TYR A 381 1.79 29.70 12.36
C TYR A 381 2.25 30.09 10.94
N ALA A 382 3.03 31.17 10.83
CA ALA A 382 3.52 31.66 9.55
C ALA A 382 4.44 30.66 8.84
N GLN A 383 5.33 30.00 9.59
CA GLN A 383 6.26 29.00 9.05
C GLN A 383 5.51 27.76 8.53
N GLU A 384 4.55 27.26 9.29
CA GLU A 384 3.80 26.08 8.90
C GLU A 384 2.97 26.32 7.62
N LEU A 385 2.32 27.48 7.51
CA LEU A 385 1.61 27.86 6.30
C LEU A 385 2.54 28.08 5.11
N PHE A 386 3.69 28.72 5.33
CA PHE A 386 4.70 28.94 4.28
C PHE A 386 5.21 27.62 3.70
N GLU A 387 5.48 26.62 4.56
CA GLU A 387 5.89 25.29 4.11
C GLU A 387 4.79 24.61 3.28
N ALA A 388 3.54 24.63 3.74
CA ALA A 388 2.42 24.06 3.02
C ALA A 388 2.20 24.73 1.65
N VAL A 389 2.24 26.05 1.59
CA VAL A 389 2.10 26.85 0.35
C VAL A 389 3.21 26.48 -0.64
N ASN A 390 4.45 26.36 -0.20
CA ASN A 390 5.57 26.03 -1.09
C ASN A 390 5.48 24.61 -1.67
N LEU A 391 4.91 23.67 -0.93
CA LEU A 391 4.83 22.27 -1.35
C LEU A 391 3.62 21.98 -2.26
N THR A 392 2.54 22.77 -2.15
CA THR A 392 1.26 22.44 -2.80
C THR A 392 0.78 23.43 -3.84
N CYS A 393 1.20 24.69 -3.75
CA CYS A 393 0.63 25.76 -4.58
C CYS A 393 1.44 26.04 -5.83
N SER A 394 0.75 26.34 -6.92
CA SER A 394 1.36 26.94 -8.11
C SER A 394 1.93 28.33 -7.80
N GLU A 395 2.85 28.82 -8.62
CA GLU A 395 3.46 30.16 -8.43
C GLU A 395 2.42 31.29 -8.38
N PHE A 396 1.31 31.13 -9.09
CA PHE A 396 0.20 32.09 -9.08
C PHE A 396 -0.53 32.10 -7.71
N GLU A 397 -0.83 30.91 -7.17
CA GLU A 397 -1.52 30.76 -5.88
C GLU A 397 -0.61 31.18 -4.72
N LYS A 398 0.70 30.87 -4.79
CA LYS A 398 1.69 31.27 -3.79
C LYS A 398 1.64 32.78 -3.51
N ALA A 399 1.58 33.60 -4.54
CA ALA A 399 1.54 35.05 -4.37
C ALA A 399 0.35 35.51 -3.51
N ALA A 400 -0.82 34.91 -3.72
CA ALA A 400 -2.02 35.22 -2.96
C ALA A 400 -1.91 34.76 -1.50
N TYR A 401 -1.47 33.52 -1.26
CA TYR A 401 -1.33 32.99 0.09
C TYR A 401 -0.22 33.65 0.89
N LEU A 402 0.93 33.98 0.28
CA LEU A 402 2.00 34.73 0.94
C LEU A 402 1.53 36.13 1.35
N THR A 403 0.70 36.77 0.53
CA THR A 403 0.07 38.05 0.87
C THR A 403 -0.87 37.89 2.07
N ARG A 404 -1.63 36.79 2.16
CA ARG A 404 -2.50 36.49 3.31
C ARG A 404 -1.67 36.25 4.58
N ILE A 405 -0.60 35.45 4.51
CA ILE A 405 0.32 35.22 5.64
C ILE A 405 0.90 36.57 6.15
N LYS A 406 1.37 37.43 5.24
CA LYS A 406 1.88 38.75 5.60
C LYS A 406 0.82 39.64 6.27
N LYS A 407 -0.42 39.61 5.79
CA LYS A 407 -1.52 40.35 6.39
C LYS A 407 -1.83 39.88 7.80
N ASP A 408 -1.88 38.56 8.03
CA ASP A 408 -2.26 37.97 9.31
C ASP A 408 -1.15 38.06 10.36
N THR A 409 0.11 38.03 9.94
CA THR A 409 1.26 37.90 10.85
C THR A 409 2.23 39.09 10.83
N GLY A 410 2.25 39.84 9.75
CA GLY A 410 3.26 40.88 9.49
C GLY A 410 4.58 40.32 8.91
N PHE A 411 4.77 39.01 8.83
CA PHE A 411 5.96 38.41 8.23
C PHE A 411 5.88 38.40 6.70
N ASP A 412 6.94 38.86 6.04
CA ASP A 412 7.04 38.90 4.58
C ASP A 412 7.95 37.81 4.06
N PHE A 413 7.35 36.82 3.42
CA PHE A 413 8.05 35.68 2.81
C PHE A 413 8.25 35.83 1.30
N THR A 414 7.87 36.94 0.68
CA THR A 414 7.95 37.15 -0.78
C THR A 414 9.38 37.11 -1.34
N HIS A 415 10.38 37.36 -0.49
CA HIS A 415 11.80 37.32 -0.83
C HIS A 415 12.56 36.16 -0.17
N VAL A 416 11.87 35.30 0.55
CA VAL A 416 12.48 34.13 1.18
C VAL A 416 12.53 33.02 0.14
N LEU A 417 13.71 32.78 -0.43
CA LEU A 417 13.94 31.55 -1.21
C LEU A 417 13.65 30.35 -0.29
N PRO A 418 12.92 29.35 -0.76
CA PRO A 418 12.73 28.14 0.03
C PRO A 418 14.12 27.59 0.35
N SER A 419 14.53 27.67 1.61
CA SER A 419 15.73 27.01 2.06
C SER A 419 15.43 25.52 2.03
N VAL A 420 15.96 24.82 1.04
CA VAL A 420 16.07 23.36 1.05
C VAL A 420 17.09 23.02 2.15
N GLN A 421 16.67 23.15 3.39
CA GLN A 421 17.36 22.54 4.52
C GLN A 421 16.38 21.56 5.13
N PRO A 422 16.72 20.26 5.19
CA PRO A 422 16.00 19.35 6.04
C PRO A 422 16.17 19.87 7.47
N THR A 423 15.13 20.47 8.04
CA THR A 423 15.08 20.80 9.45
C THR A 423 15.13 19.48 10.23
N ILE A 424 16.33 19.09 10.63
CA ILE A 424 16.51 18.12 11.70
C ILE A 424 16.02 18.80 12.97
N SER A 425 14.72 18.73 13.23
CA SER A 425 14.19 19.07 14.54
C SER A 425 14.71 18.03 15.53
N LYS A 426 15.62 18.46 16.41
CA LYS A 426 15.97 17.72 17.62
C LYS A 426 14.74 17.63 18.52
N HIS A 427 13.79 16.78 18.20
CA HIS A 427 12.82 16.28 19.16
C HIS A 427 13.26 14.90 19.64
N LYS A 428 13.34 14.81 20.97
CA LYS A 428 13.65 13.64 21.75
C LYS A 428 12.87 12.42 21.23
N SER A 429 13.62 11.37 20.97
CA SER A 429 13.26 9.96 20.93
C SER A 429 11.76 9.63 21.05
N SER A 430 11.08 9.56 19.95
CA SER A 430 9.97 8.64 19.76
C SER A 430 10.51 7.42 19.02
N VAL A 431 10.22 6.27 19.56
CA VAL A 431 10.62 4.96 19.07
C VAL A 431 10.24 4.85 17.58
N TYR A 432 11.24 4.87 16.71
CA TYR A 432 11.09 4.54 15.32
C TYR A 432 10.69 3.06 15.22
N PHE A 433 9.43 2.78 14.95
CA PHE A 433 9.08 1.56 14.26
C PHE A 433 9.59 1.67 12.83
N LYS A 434 10.75 1.07 12.58
CA LYS A 434 11.19 0.79 11.21
C LYS A 434 10.07 -0.02 10.53
N PRO A 435 9.69 0.34 9.27
CA PRO A 435 8.93 -0.61 8.48
C PRO A 435 9.71 -1.92 8.48
N ILE A 436 9.04 -3.03 8.68
CA ILE A 436 9.60 -4.36 8.44
C ILE A 436 9.65 -4.52 6.91
N VAL A 437 10.54 -3.79 6.29
CA VAL A 437 11.28 -4.33 5.16
C VAL A 437 11.99 -5.52 5.78
N ARG A 438 11.75 -6.75 5.32
CA ARG A 438 12.66 -7.86 5.62
C ARG A 438 14.04 -7.25 5.49
N PRO A 439 14.92 -7.29 6.50
CA PRO A 439 16.22 -6.69 6.37
C PRO A 439 16.82 -7.36 5.14
N LEU A 440 16.97 -6.60 4.06
CA LEU A 440 17.86 -6.99 2.99
C LEU A 440 19.14 -7.32 3.72
N ASP A 441 19.66 -8.51 3.48
CA ASP A 441 20.92 -8.96 4.07
C ASP A 441 21.88 -7.76 4.03
N GLY A 442 22.39 -7.32 5.16
CA GLY A 442 23.24 -6.13 5.24
C GLY A 442 24.46 -6.25 4.31
N ARG A 443 24.78 -7.46 3.86
CA ARG A 443 25.74 -7.75 2.80
C ARG A 443 25.21 -7.36 1.43
N LEU A 444 23.96 -7.71 1.08
CA LEU A 444 23.39 -7.38 -0.24
C LEU A 444 23.31 -5.87 -0.45
N HIS A 445 22.93 -5.10 0.58
CA HIS A 445 22.96 -3.64 0.51
C HIS A 445 24.37 -3.10 0.25
N ALA A 446 25.36 -3.59 0.99
CA ALA A 446 26.75 -3.17 0.79
C ALA A 446 27.27 -3.57 -0.61
N GLU A 447 26.84 -4.68 -1.17
CA GLU A 447 27.18 -5.11 -2.52
C GLU A 447 26.53 -4.23 -3.59
N GLN A 448 25.27 -3.81 -3.40
CA GLN A 448 24.58 -2.86 -4.28
C GLN A 448 25.25 -1.49 -4.27
N ASP A 449 25.60 -0.99 -3.08
CA ASP A 449 26.32 0.27 -2.94
C ASP A 449 27.71 0.21 -3.57
N ALA A 450 28.44 -0.91 -3.40
CA ALA A 450 29.72 -1.12 -4.06
C ALA A 450 29.58 -1.13 -5.58
N LEU A 451 28.55 -1.78 -6.12
CA LEU A 451 28.27 -1.78 -7.55
C LEU A 451 27.94 -0.38 -8.08
N ASN A 452 27.20 0.42 -7.31
CA ASN A 452 26.95 1.83 -7.65
C ASN A 452 28.24 2.65 -7.72
N MET A 453 29.19 2.45 -6.81
CA MET A 453 30.50 3.10 -6.88
C MET A 453 31.33 2.64 -8.08
N ILE A 454 31.26 1.34 -8.42
CA ILE A 454 31.89 0.79 -9.63
C ILE A 454 31.30 1.42 -10.90
N LEU A 455 30.00 1.64 -10.97
CA LEU A 455 29.37 2.31 -12.12
C LEU A 455 29.81 3.77 -12.28
N LEU A 456 30.26 4.42 -11.20
CA LEU A 456 30.70 5.82 -11.19
C LEU A 456 32.22 5.99 -11.42
N SER A 457 33.04 4.98 -11.08
CA SER A 457 34.50 5.13 -11.07
C SER A 457 35.22 3.87 -11.48
N LYS A 458 36.16 4.02 -12.44
CA LYS A 458 37.12 2.97 -12.84
C LYS A 458 38.05 2.57 -11.69
N ASP A 459 38.44 3.54 -10.85
CA ASP A 459 39.31 3.29 -9.69
C ASP A 459 38.56 2.46 -8.64
N ALA A 460 37.26 2.73 -8.41
CA ALA A 460 36.42 1.88 -7.57
C ALA A 460 36.37 0.44 -8.09
N SER A 461 36.22 0.27 -9.39
CA SER A 461 36.23 -1.06 -10.05
C SER A 461 37.53 -1.81 -9.79
N ASN A 462 38.68 -1.15 -9.93
CA ASN A 462 40.00 -1.73 -9.69
C ASN A 462 40.22 -2.06 -8.21
N THR A 463 39.85 -1.14 -7.32
CA THR A 463 39.96 -1.32 -5.86
C THR A 463 39.08 -2.49 -5.39
N PHE A 464 37.82 -2.55 -5.82
CA PHE A 464 36.94 -3.68 -5.48
C PHE A 464 37.54 -5.03 -5.92
N LYS A 465 38.05 -5.09 -7.15
CA LYS A 465 38.66 -6.30 -7.71
C LYS A 465 39.89 -6.75 -6.89
N SER A 466 40.69 -5.81 -6.39
CA SER A 466 41.90 -6.13 -5.62
C SER A 466 41.61 -6.48 -4.17
N GLU A 467 40.59 -5.87 -3.52
CA GLU A 467 40.33 -6.00 -2.09
C GLU A 467 39.24 -7.02 -1.73
N ILE A 468 38.24 -7.20 -2.58
CA ILE A 468 37.11 -8.11 -2.39
C ILE A 468 37.13 -9.24 -3.42
N GLY A 469 37.28 -8.91 -4.70
CA GLY A 469 37.44 -9.83 -5.82
C GLY A 469 36.13 -10.25 -6.48
N PHE A 470 35.06 -10.51 -5.74
CA PHE A 470 33.78 -10.97 -6.29
C PHE A 470 32.59 -10.57 -5.41
N PHE A 471 31.43 -10.45 -6.03
CA PHE A 471 30.15 -10.26 -5.35
C PHE A 471 29.53 -11.63 -5.03
N LYS A 472 28.80 -11.71 -3.94
CA LYS A 472 28.02 -12.92 -3.57
C LYS A 472 26.66 -12.95 -4.28
N ASP A 473 26.03 -11.77 -4.47
CA ASP A 473 24.82 -11.65 -5.29
C ASP A 473 25.18 -11.86 -6.76
N GLU A 474 24.53 -12.82 -7.41
CA GLU A 474 24.83 -13.20 -8.79
C GLU A 474 24.58 -12.06 -9.78
N ARG A 475 23.59 -11.20 -9.54
CA ARG A 475 23.27 -10.06 -10.40
C ARG A 475 24.32 -8.97 -10.28
N CYS A 476 24.76 -8.66 -9.05
CA CYS A 476 25.88 -7.74 -8.82
C CYS A 476 27.16 -8.26 -9.47
N GLN A 477 27.41 -9.57 -9.36
CA GLN A 477 28.58 -10.23 -9.98
C GLN A 477 28.54 -10.11 -11.50
N GLN A 478 27.41 -10.42 -12.14
CA GLN A 478 27.28 -10.34 -13.60
C GLN A 478 27.42 -8.90 -14.09
N LEU A 479 26.76 -7.93 -13.45
CA LEU A 479 26.89 -6.52 -13.82
C LEU A 479 28.32 -6.00 -13.67
N SER A 480 29.03 -6.42 -12.61
CA SER A 480 30.43 -6.02 -12.42
C SER A 480 31.34 -6.51 -13.57
N LEU A 481 31.06 -7.69 -14.12
CA LEU A 481 31.82 -8.21 -15.26
C LEU A 481 31.62 -7.36 -16.52
N TYR A 482 30.39 -6.91 -16.81
CA TYR A 482 30.12 -5.98 -17.88
C TYR A 482 30.80 -4.61 -17.64
N CYS A 483 30.81 -4.12 -16.42
CA CYS A 483 31.54 -2.90 -16.07
C CYS A 483 33.05 -3.05 -16.30
N TYR A 484 33.65 -4.17 -15.90
CA TYR A 484 35.08 -4.44 -16.15
C TYR A 484 35.41 -4.49 -17.62
N ASP A 485 34.54 -5.07 -18.44
CA ASP A 485 34.77 -5.11 -19.90
C ASP A 485 34.71 -3.72 -20.53
N ILE A 486 33.76 -2.88 -20.11
CA ILE A 486 33.67 -1.49 -20.56
C ILE A 486 34.91 -0.70 -20.14
N TYR A 487 35.37 -0.80 -18.89
CA TYR A 487 36.55 -0.10 -18.39
C TYR A 487 37.89 -0.53 -19.00
N ARG A 488 37.92 -1.64 -19.74
CA ARG A 488 39.08 -1.99 -20.58
C ARG A 488 39.19 -1.11 -21.82
N GLN A 489 38.08 -0.55 -22.30
CA GLN A 489 37.99 0.17 -23.55
C GLN A 489 37.82 1.69 -23.35
N GLN A 490 37.23 2.11 -22.23
CA GLN A 490 36.93 3.51 -21.92
C GLN A 490 37.04 3.78 -20.42
N ASP A 491 37.08 5.06 -20.00
CA ASP A 491 37.28 5.44 -18.61
C ASP A 491 35.98 5.77 -17.87
N HIS A 492 34.83 5.74 -18.53
CA HIS A 492 33.51 5.99 -17.95
C HIS A 492 32.49 5.01 -18.49
N ILE A 493 31.43 4.79 -17.70
CA ILE A 493 30.29 3.95 -18.07
C ILE A 493 29.09 4.87 -18.27
N ASP A 494 28.44 4.79 -19.42
CA ASP A 494 27.12 5.33 -19.66
C ASP A 494 26.09 4.20 -19.73
N LEU A 495 24.83 4.53 -19.38
CA LEU A 495 23.76 3.55 -19.25
C LEU A 495 23.47 2.83 -20.58
N ASP A 496 23.46 3.58 -21.70
CA ASP A 496 23.09 3.02 -23.00
C ASP A 496 24.13 2.01 -23.49
N SER A 497 25.42 2.33 -23.32
CA SER A 497 26.54 1.43 -23.65
C SER A 497 26.52 0.16 -22.80
N LEU A 498 26.13 0.26 -21.52
CA LEU A 498 26.03 -0.88 -20.62
C LEU A 498 24.82 -1.75 -20.99
N LEU A 499 23.65 -1.14 -21.21
CA LEU A 499 22.43 -1.84 -21.63
C LEU A 499 22.57 -2.56 -22.97
N ALA A 500 23.34 -1.99 -23.91
CA ALA A 500 23.60 -2.61 -25.22
C ALA A 500 24.42 -3.90 -25.14
N ARG A 501 25.18 -4.11 -24.06
CA ARG A 501 26.06 -5.29 -23.85
C ARG A 501 25.39 -6.41 -23.04
N ILE A 502 24.34 -6.09 -22.27
CA ILE A 502 23.64 -7.07 -21.44
C ILE A 502 22.60 -7.79 -22.30
N ASN A 503 22.70 -9.11 -22.40
CA ASN A 503 21.76 -9.94 -23.15
C ASN A 503 20.60 -10.47 -22.28
N GLU A 504 20.84 -10.65 -20.97
CA GLU A 504 19.88 -11.20 -20.01
C GLU A 504 18.90 -10.11 -19.55
N GLU A 505 17.60 -10.34 -19.73
CA GLU A 505 16.56 -9.37 -19.44
C GLU A 505 16.42 -9.08 -17.92
N ASP A 506 16.61 -10.07 -17.08
CA ASP A 506 16.61 -9.95 -15.62
C ASP A 506 17.75 -9.05 -15.10
N ILE A 507 18.94 -9.15 -15.72
CA ILE A 507 20.10 -8.30 -15.40
C ILE A 507 19.89 -6.88 -15.90
N ARG A 508 19.28 -6.71 -17.08
CA ARG A 508 18.91 -5.38 -17.59
C ARG A 508 17.92 -4.67 -16.67
N MET A 509 16.87 -5.38 -16.24
CA MET A 509 15.89 -4.84 -15.31
C MET A 509 16.51 -4.53 -13.93
N TYR A 510 17.43 -5.37 -13.45
CA TYR A 510 18.13 -5.11 -12.20
C TYR A 510 19.01 -3.85 -12.30
N LEU A 511 19.74 -3.66 -13.42
CA LEU A 511 20.51 -2.44 -13.68
C LEU A 511 19.62 -1.20 -13.71
N LEU A 512 18.49 -1.25 -14.42
CA LEU A 512 17.55 -0.12 -14.51
C LEU A 512 16.98 0.26 -13.13
N ASN A 513 16.64 -0.73 -12.30
CA ASN A 513 16.18 -0.48 -10.93
C ASN A 513 17.27 0.17 -10.08
N LEU A 514 18.52 -0.31 -10.18
CA LEU A 514 19.66 0.26 -9.48
C LEU A 514 19.98 1.67 -9.97
N TRP A 515 19.87 1.92 -11.29
CA TRP A 515 20.15 3.22 -11.91
C TRP A 515 19.13 4.29 -11.55
N ASN A 516 17.87 3.90 -11.41
CA ASN A 516 16.74 4.78 -11.08
C ASN A 516 16.44 4.85 -9.57
N ASP A 517 17.27 4.24 -8.72
CA ASP A 517 17.07 4.32 -7.26
C ASP A 517 17.20 5.79 -6.80
N PRO A 518 16.16 6.37 -6.16
CA PRO A 518 16.20 7.75 -5.64
C PRO A 518 17.33 8.01 -4.64
N HIS A 519 17.85 6.97 -4.01
CA HIS A 519 18.95 7.05 -3.04
C HIS A 519 20.32 6.78 -3.66
N ARG A 520 20.38 6.53 -4.99
CA ARG A 520 21.64 6.32 -5.69
C ARG A 520 22.54 7.54 -5.57
N LEU A 521 23.77 7.33 -5.15
CA LEU A 521 24.79 8.37 -5.19
C LEU A 521 25.15 8.67 -6.67
N MET A 522 25.20 9.96 -7.00
CA MET A 522 25.50 10.44 -8.35
C MET A 522 26.96 10.78 -8.55
N THR A 523 27.75 10.79 -7.47
CA THR A 523 29.18 11.11 -7.48
C THR A 523 29.94 10.06 -6.66
N TYR A 524 31.15 9.72 -7.11
CA TYR A 524 32.04 8.83 -6.39
C TYR A 524 32.60 9.51 -5.14
N ASP A 525 32.56 8.79 -4.02
CA ASP A 525 33.16 9.19 -2.75
C ASP A 525 34.05 8.05 -2.24
N ASP A 526 35.37 8.30 -2.16
CA ASP A 526 36.34 7.29 -1.77
C ASP A 526 36.17 6.86 -0.30
N THR A 527 35.87 7.80 0.60
CA THR A 527 35.67 7.50 2.03
C THR A 527 34.48 6.57 2.23
N TYR A 528 33.35 6.92 1.63
CA TYR A 528 32.15 6.09 1.66
C TYR A 528 32.40 4.73 1.01
N PHE A 529 33.15 4.67 -0.09
CA PHE A 529 33.47 3.41 -0.74
C PHE A 529 34.34 2.50 0.14
N GLN A 530 35.32 3.04 0.85
CA GLN A 530 36.14 2.28 1.81
C GLN A 530 35.28 1.69 2.94
N ASP A 531 34.31 2.46 3.44
CA ASP A 531 33.36 1.97 4.46
C ASP A 531 32.51 0.80 3.94
N ILE A 532 32.06 0.88 2.68
CA ILE A 532 31.33 -0.22 2.00
C ILE A 532 32.20 -1.48 1.90
N LEU A 533 33.44 -1.35 1.42
CA LEU A 533 34.37 -2.48 1.31
C LEU A 533 34.65 -3.11 2.69
N GLN A 534 34.79 -2.28 3.70
CA GLN A 534 34.96 -2.71 5.08
C GLN A 534 33.74 -3.53 5.55
N LYS A 535 32.54 -3.04 5.27
CA LYS A 535 31.29 -3.73 5.60
C LYS A 535 31.16 -5.09 4.92
N ILE A 536 31.51 -5.18 3.63
CA ILE A 536 31.52 -6.46 2.89
C ILE A 536 32.50 -7.45 3.54
N LYS A 537 33.70 -7.00 3.94
CA LYS A 537 34.69 -7.84 4.63
C LYS A 537 34.17 -8.34 5.99
N GLU A 538 33.50 -7.48 6.77
CA GLU A 538 32.89 -7.85 8.04
C GLU A 538 31.79 -8.92 7.86
N CYS A 539 30.89 -8.72 6.89
CA CYS A 539 29.84 -9.67 6.57
C CYS A 539 30.43 -11.02 6.14
N THR A 540 31.49 -11.01 5.33
CA THR A 540 32.18 -12.25 4.89
C THR A 540 32.77 -13.02 6.09
N VAL A 541 33.40 -12.34 7.03
CA VAL A 541 33.96 -12.98 8.23
C VAL A 541 32.85 -13.48 9.14
N GLN A 542 31.73 -12.78 9.26
CA GLN A 542 30.59 -13.21 10.06
C GLN A 542 29.96 -14.49 9.48
N GLU A 543 29.78 -14.57 8.17
CA GLU A 543 29.27 -15.77 7.50
C GLU A 543 30.16 -17.00 7.71
N GLN A 544 31.49 -16.80 7.68
CA GLN A 544 32.43 -17.88 7.98
C GLN A 544 32.29 -18.35 9.43
N ILE A 545 32.06 -17.43 10.37
CA ILE A 545 31.81 -17.81 11.79
C ILE A 545 30.51 -18.61 11.91
N ASP A 546 29.46 -18.21 11.18
CA ASP A 546 28.16 -18.88 11.23
C ASP A 546 28.20 -20.26 10.58
N GLN A 547 28.95 -20.44 9.49
CA GLN A 547 29.24 -21.76 8.90
C GLN A 547 29.95 -22.67 9.89
N ILE A 548 31.02 -22.21 10.53
CA ILE A 548 31.74 -23.00 11.53
C ILE A 548 30.84 -23.35 12.71
N ASN A 549 29.92 -22.47 13.13
CA ASN A 549 28.94 -22.80 14.17
C ASN A 549 28.03 -23.96 13.77
N GLN A 550 27.53 -23.96 12.54
CA GLN A 550 26.68 -25.02 12.00
C GLN A 550 27.45 -26.35 11.85
N GLU A 551 28.74 -26.29 11.51
CA GLU A 551 29.60 -27.46 11.41
C GLU A 551 29.89 -28.06 12.81
N ILE A 552 30.20 -27.22 13.80
CA ILE A 552 30.43 -27.65 15.18
C ILE A 552 29.21 -28.38 15.77
N GLU A 553 27.99 -27.97 15.43
CA GLU A 553 26.76 -28.61 15.88
C GLU A 553 26.57 -30.02 15.29
N LYS A 554 27.07 -30.27 14.08
CA LYS A 554 26.90 -31.54 13.35
C LYS A 554 27.98 -32.59 13.64
N ILE A 555 29.13 -32.16 14.13
CA ILE A 555 30.29 -33.04 14.37
C ILE A 555 30.18 -33.67 15.76
N ALA A 556 30.42 -34.99 15.86
CA ALA A 556 30.43 -35.71 17.12
C ALA A 556 31.84 -35.82 17.75
N ASP A 557 32.91 -35.74 16.94
CA ASP A 557 34.29 -35.89 17.39
C ASP A 557 34.78 -34.67 18.20
N PRO A 558 35.23 -34.87 19.47
CA PRO A 558 35.70 -33.79 20.33
C PRO A 558 36.97 -33.09 19.81
N ILE A 559 37.85 -33.79 19.11
CA ILE A 559 39.13 -33.26 18.62
C ILE A 559 38.85 -32.30 17.46
N GLU A 560 37.97 -32.68 16.55
CA GLU A 560 37.59 -31.89 15.41
C GLU A 560 36.76 -30.65 15.83
N LYS A 561 35.88 -30.78 16.84
CA LYS A 561 35.21 -29.63 17.49
C LYS A 561 36.21 -28.62 18.06
N ALA A 562 37.26 -29.07 18.74
CA ALA A 562 38.26 -28.17 19.30
C ALA A 562 39.06 -27.43 18.22
N ARG A 563 39.34 -28.10 17.09
CA ARG A 563 40.01 -27.49 15.92
C ARG A 563 39.17 -26.39 15.30
N LEU A 564 37.88 -26.64 15.05
CA LEU A 564 36.94 -25.66 14.51
C LEU A 564 36.71 -24.50 15.49
N ALA A 565 36.63 -24.76 16.79
CA ALA A 565 36.53 -23.73 17.82
C ALA A 565 37.74 -22.79 17.80
N THR A 566 38.95 -23.31 17.57
CA THR A 566 40.17 -22.52 17.43
C THR A 566 40.11 -21.62 16.19
N SER A 567 39.66 -22.14 15.05
CA SER A 567 39.46 -21.37 13.81
C SER A 567 38.41 -20.26 14.00
N LYS A 568 37.31 -20.57 14.69
CA LYS A 568 36.27 -19.59 15.04
C LYS A 568 36.85 -18.44 15.88
N ILE A 569 37.69 -18.73 16.88
CA ILE A 569 38.31 -17.69 17.70
C ILE A 569 39.21 -16.76 16.86
N GLN A 570 39.93 -17.28 15.88
CA GLN A 570 40.76 -16.50 14.98
C GLN A 570 39.87 -15.56 14.10
N LEU A 571 38.76 -16.05 13.57
CA LEU A 571 37.82 -15.25 12.79
C LEU A 571 37.15 -14.18 13.64
N ILE A 572 36.76 -14.46 14.88
CA ILE A 572 36.23 -13.45 15.82
C ILE A 572 37.25 -12.33 16.07
N LYS A 573 38.54 -12.68 16.26
CA LYS A 573 39.61 -11.68 16.39
C LYS A 573 39.72 -10.80 15.13
N LYS A 574 39.69 -11.44 13.95
CA LYS A 574 39.74 -10.74 12.66
C LYS A 574 38.55 -9.78 12.51
N ARG A 575 37.30 -10.23 12.82
CA ARG A 575 36.10 -9.38 12.80
C ARG A 575 36.25 -8.16 13.72
N ASN A 576 36.72 -8.36 14.96
CA ASN A 576 36.87 -7.27 15.94
C ASN A 576 37.93 -6.24 15.50
N VAL A 577 38.96 -6.65 14.75
CA VAL A 577 39.94 -5.72 14.15
C VAL A 577 39.30 -4.91 13.02
N LEU A 578 38.47 -5.55 12.20
CA LEU A 578 37.72 -4.88 11.14
C LEU A 578 36.76 -3.82 11.73
N GLN A 579 36.01 -4.16 12.77
CA GLN A 579 35.07 -3.23 13.42
C GLN A 579 35.73 -2.02 14.10
N LYS A 580 37.00 -2.12 14.51
CA LYS A 580 37.74 -1.01 15.10
C LYS A 580 38.33 -0.03 14.08
N LYS A 581 38.39 -0.38 12.81
CA LYS A 581 38.88 0.48 11.73
C LYS A 581 37.78 1.33 11.08
N GLY A 582 36.51 1.03 11.32
CA GLY A 582 35.33 1.73 10.78
C GLY A 582 34.58 2.58 11.81
N GLY A 583 35.18 2.92 12.95
CA GLY A 583 34.62 3.77 14.01
C GLY A 583 35.43 5.05 14.23
#